data_13403d1d37b550cc8f52ca0186df197d
#
_entry.id   13403d1d37b550cc8f52ca0186df197d
#
_cell.length_a   1.000
_cell.length_b   1.000
_cell.length_c   1.000
_cell.angle_alpha   90.00
_cell.angle_beta   90.00
_cell.angle_gamma   90.00
#
_symmetry.space_group_name_H-M   'P 1'
#
loop_
_entity.id
_entity.type
_entity.pdbx_description
1 polymer ?
#
loop_
_entity_poly.entity_id
_entity_poly.type
_entity_poly.pdbx_seq_one_letter_code
_entity_poly.pdbx_strand_id
1 'polypeptide(L)' 'MAKLSDLTNAIVKGSLELAVSTTQEALQENIDPQTLISDYLIKGMEEIGTQFEAGKAYVPNLLMSARAMKGALELL' A
#
# COMPACT_ATOMS: atom_id res chain seq x y z
N MET A 1 15.12 3.93 -9.06
CA MET A 1 13.79 4.11 -9.64
C MET A 1 12.75 3.32 -8.85
N ALA A 2 11.68 3.96 -8.43
CA ALA A 2 10.65 3.28 -7.66
C ALA A 2 9.89 2.28 -8.53
N LYS A 3 9.71 1.07 -8.02
CA LYS A 3 8.79 0.12 -8.62
C LYS A 3 7.42 0.35 -7.99
N LEU A 4 6.53 0.98 -8.72
CA LEU A 4 5.21 1.31 -8.17
C LEU A 4 4.40 0.07 -7.78
N SER A 5 4.61 -1.05 -8.47
CA SER A 5 3.96 -2.31 -8.07
C SER A 5 4.37 -2.76 -6.67
N ASP A 6 5.56 -2.37 -6.19
CA ASP A 6 5.98 -2.69 -4.83
C ASP A 6 5.12 -1.96 -3.79
N LEU A 7 4.55 -0.83 -4.16
CA LEU A 7 3.66 -0.09 -3.26
C LEU A 7 2.39 -0.89 -2.98
N THR A 8 1.77 -1.43 -4.04
CA THR A 8 0.60 -2.30 -3.89
C THR A 8 0.96 -3.54 -3.06
N ASN A 9 2.10 -4.16 -3.36
CA ASN A 9 2.56 -5.34 -2.63
C ASN A 9 2.81 -5.04 -1.15
N ALA A 10 3.35 -3.86 -0.84
CA ALA A 10 3.59 -3.44 0.53
C ALA A 10 2.29 -3.37 1.33
N ILE A 11 1.23 -2.87 0.70
CA ILE A 11 -0.08 -2.81 1.35
C ILE A 11 -0.62 -4.22 1.57
N VAL A 12 -0.57 -5.08 0.56
CA VAL A 12 -1.07 -6.46 0.68
C VAL A 12 -0.32 -7.21 1.78
N LYS A 13 0.99 -7.06 1.84
CA LYS A 13 1.82 -7.71 2.86
C LYS A 13 1.70 -7.06 4.23
N GLY A 14 1.19 -5.84 4.29
CA GLY A 14 1.15 -5.09 5.53
C GLY A 14 2.50 -4.57 5.97
N SER A 15 3.41 -4.32 5.04
CA SER A 15 4.75 -3.80 5.34
C SER A 15 4.75 -2.28 5.38
N LEU A 16 4.70 -1.72 6.58
CA LEU A 16 4.75 -0.27 6.77
C LEU A 16 6.05 0.31 6.21
N GLU A 17 7.17 -0.33 6.50
CA GLU A 17 8.48 0.14 6.07
C GLU A 17 8.59 0.23 4.54
N LEU A 18 8.18 -0.82 3.85
CA LEU A 18 8.22 -0.84 2.39
C LEU A 18 7.25 0.16 1.79
N ALA A 19 6.06 0.29 2.37
CA ALA A 19 5.07 1.26 1.90
C ALA A 19 5.61 2.68 2.00
N VAL A 20 6.21 3.02 3.14
CA VAL A 20 6.77 4.36 3.36
C VAL A 20 7.95 4.63 2.42
N SER A 21 8.90 3.70 2.32
CA SER A 21 10.08 3.90 1.48
C SER A 21 9.72 4.01 0.00
N THR A 22 8.81 3.16 -0.47
CA THR A 22 8.40 3.21 -1.89
C THR A 22 7.63 4.50 -2.19
N THR A 23 6.79 4.95 -1.26
CA THR A 23 6.07 6.22 -1.43
C THR A 23 7.03 7.38 -1.49
N GLN A 24 8.06 7.41 -0.61
CA GLN A 24 9.07 8.45 -0.63
C GLN A 24 9.82 8.51 -1.95
N GLU A 25 10.23 7.34 -2.46
CA GLU A 25 10.91 7.27 -3.75
C GLU A 25 10.02 7.79 -4.88
N ALA A 26 8.74 7.40 -4.89
CA ALA A 26 7.81 7.84 -5.91
C ALA A 26 7.63 9.36 -5.89
N LEU A 27 7.56 9.96 -4.69
CA LEU A 27 7.46 11.41 -4.56
C LEU A 27 8.71 12.12 -5.08
N GLN A 28 9.89 11.55 -4.83
CA GLN A 28 11.15 12.09 -5.34
C GLN A 28 11.20 12.05 -6.87
N GLU A 29 10.50 11.12 -7.48
CA GLU A 29 10.40 11.00 -8.94
C GLU A 29 9.24 11.82 -9.51
N ASN A 30 8.62 12.65 -8.68
CA ASN A 30 7.52 13.54 -9.09
C ASN A 30 6.28 12.79 -9.59
N ILE A 31 6.04 11.59 -9.06
CA ILE A 31 4.81 10.85 -9.37
C ILE A 31 3.65 11.55 -8.65
N ASP A 32 2.54 11.73 -9.37
CA ASP A 32 1.36 12.39 -8.83
C ASP A 32 0.82 11.65 -7.60
N PRO A 33 0.68 12.30 -6.43
CA PRO A 33 0.13 11.67 -5.24
C PRO A 33 -1.23 11.02 -5.46
N GLN A 34 -2.11 11.64 -6.24
CA GLN A 34 -3.43 11.07 -6.52
C GLN A 34 -3.31 9.73 -7.25
N THR A 35 -2.36 9.62 -8.19
CA THR A 35 -2.10 8.38 -8.90
C THR A 35 -1.63 7.30 -7.93
N LEU A 36 -0.74 7.66 -6.97
CA LEU A 36 -0.25 6.70 -5.98
C LEU A 36 -1.39 6.16 -5.12
N ILE A 37 -2.31 7.03 -4.72
CA ILE A 37 -3.45 6.62 -3.91
C ILE A 37 -4.40 5.73 -4.72
N SER A 38 -4.85 6.23 -5.88
CA SER A 38 -5.91 5.57 -6.65
C SER A 38 -5.46 4.28 -7.31
N ASP A 39 -4.26 4.26 -7.87
CA ASP A 39 -3.82 3.15 -8.72
C ASP A 39 -3.00 2.10 -7.96
N TYR A 40 -2.46 2.45 -6.80
CA TYR A 40 -1.56 1.53 -6.09
C TYR A 40 -1.98 1.26 -4.65
N LEU A 41 -2.25 2.28 -3.85
CA LEU A 41 -2.59 2.08 -2.45
C LEU A 41 -3.97 1.46 -2.29
N ILE A 42 -4.97 2.03 -2.93
CA ILE A 42 -6.35 1.52 -2.86
C ILE A 42 -6.42 0.11 -3.43
N LYS A 43 -5.70 -0.15 -4.52
CA LYS A 43 -5.65 -1.50 -5.09
C LYS A 43 -5.11 -2.53 -4.11
N GLY A 44 -4.10 -2.16 -3.33
CA GLY A 44 -3.59 -3.05 -2.29
C GLY A 44 -4.64 -3.37 -1.23
N MET A 45 -5.40 -2.37 -0.81
CA MET A 45 -6.46 -2.59 0.17
C MET A 45 -7.61 -3.42 -0.41
N GLU A 46 -7.95 -3.22 -1.67
CA GLU A 46 -8.96 -4.05 -2.34
C GLU A 46 -8.50 -5.51 -2.40
N GLU A 47 -7.23 -5.74 -2.73
CA GLU A 47 -6.70 -7.09 -2.83
C GLU A 47 -6.71 -7.82 -1.49
N ILE A 48 -6.27 -7.15 -0.40
CA ILE A 48 -6.30 -7.79 0.92
C ILE A 48 -7.73 -8.03 1.39
N GLY A 49 -8.66 -7.13 1.03
CA GLY A 49 -10.07 -7.32 1.33
C GLY A 49 -10.63 -8.56 0.62
N THR A 50 -10.27 -8.76 -0.65
CA THR A 50 -10.67 -9.94 -1.41
C THR A 50 -10.11 -11.21 -0.78
N GLN A 51 -8.86 -11.19 -0.33
CA GLN A 51 -8.26 -12.32 0.35
C GLN A 51 -8.96 -12.62 1.67
N PHE A 52 -9.36 -11.59 2.40
CA PHE A 52 -10.11 -11.75 3.64
C PHE A 52 -11.46 -12.43 3.39
N GLU A 53 -12.19 -11.99 2.37
CA GLU A 53 -13.47 -12.59 2.01
C GLU A 53 -13.32 -14.04 1.55
N ALA A 54 -12.20 -14.37 0.92
CA ALA A 54 -11.90 -15.73 0.47
C ALA A 54 -11.37 -16.63 1.59
N GLY A 55 -11.20 -16.11 2.81
CA GLY A 55 -10.65 -16.85 3.92
C GLY A 55 -9.14 -17.03 3.88
N LYS A 56 -8.45 -16.27 3.03
CA LYS A 56 -6.99 -16.35 2.87
C LYS A 56 -6.24 -15.33 3.72
N ALA A 57 -6.94 -14.38 4.31
CA ALA A 57 -6.37 -13.40 5.21
C ALA A 57 -7.28 -13.24 6.41
N TYR A 58 -6.72 -12.77 7.51
CA TYR A 58 -7.43 -12.65 8.78
C TYR A 58 -7.40 -11.19 9.25
N VAL A 59 -8.18 -10.88 10.31
CA VAL A 59 -8.25 -9.52 10.84
C VAL A 59 -6.87 -8.90 11.11
N PRO A 60 -5.90 -9.61 11.72
CA PRO A 60 -4.57 -9.03 11.91
C PRO A 60 -3.90 -8.59 10.60
N ASN A 61 -4.13 -9.33 9.51
CA ASN A 61 -3.59 -8.94 8.20
C ASN A 61 -4.19 -7.63 7.72
N LEU A 62 -5.50 -7.45 7.90
CA LEU A 62 -6.18 -6.21 7.54
C LEU A 62 -5.64 -5.02 8.34
N LEU A 63 -5.39 -5.23 9.62
CA LEU A 63 -4.86 -4.18 10.48
C LEU A 63 -3.45 -3.77 10.07
N MET A 64 -2.61 -4.72 9.71
CA MET A 64 -1.26 -4.43 9.22
C MET A 64 -1.29 -3.69 7.90
N SER A 65 -2.17 -4.09 6.99
CA SER A 65 -2.35 -3.40 5.70
C SER A 65 -2.84 -1.97 5.91
N ALA A 66 -3.78 -1.77 6.84
CA ALA A 66 -4.30 -0.44 7.16
C ALA A 66 -3.20 0.46 7.73
N ARG A 67 -2.31 -0.09 8.58
CA ARG A 67 -1.17 0.67 9.10
C ARG A 67 -0.21 1.09 7.99
N ALA A 68 0.08 0.18 7.06
CA ALA A 68 0.93 0.48 5.92
C ALA A 68 0.31 1.58 5.07
N MET A 69 -0.98 1.48 4.80
CA MET A 69 -1.72 2.50 4.06
C MET A 69 -1.66 3.85 4.76
N LYS A 70 -1.90 3.88 6.05
CA LYS A 70 -1.85 5.12 6.84
C LYS A 70 -0.46 5.76 6.76
N GLY A 71 0.60 4.96 6.91
CA GLY A 71 1.96 5.48 6.84
C GLY A 71 2.27 6.11 5.48
N ALA A 72 1.83 5.47 4.40
CA ALA A 72 2.01 6.02 3.07
C ALA A 72 1.20 7.31 2.89
N LEU A 73 -0.06 7.34 3.35
CA LEU A 73 -0.92 8.51 3.23
C LEU A 73 -0.39 9.72 3.99
N GLU A 74 0.29 9.50 5.10
CA GLU A 74 0.86 10.61 5.87
C GLU A 74 1.95 11.37 5.08
N LEU A 75 2.54 10.74 4.07
CA LEU A 75 3.53 11.38 3.21
C LEU A 75 2.87 12.14 2.05
N LEU A 76 1.63 11.87 1.78
CA LEU A 76 0.90 12.44 0.67
C LEU A 76 -0.07 13.50 1.14
#